data_3b8b7f11c540e22223226d8fd3cf19c2
#
_entry.id   3b8b7f11c540e22223226d8fd3cf19c2
#
_cell.length_a   1.000
_cell.length_b   1.000
_cell.length_c   1.000
_cell.angle_alpha   90.00
_cell.angle_beta   90.00
_cell.angle_gamma   90.00
#
_symmetry.space_group_name_H-M   'P 1'
#
loop_
_entity.id
_entity.type
_entity.pdbx_description
1 polymer ?
#
loop_
_entity_poly.entity_id
_entity_poly.type
_entity_poly.pdbx_seq_one_letter_code
_entity_poly.pdbx_strand_id
1 'polypeptide(L)'
;MAIKMICSDIDGTLLQYGRKKLEGEIFDQIRALHDRGILFCPASGRQYTSLRLLFAPVADCCVFLCENGGVLFKDEHCIAENPMPRALAEEIAHDLWDRSDGQGEVMLSGQNCAYLMERGLGMLDRIQFIGNRYKVISDPSEIPEEIVKVSVYLHEGVEKYTDRFVPRWQQANCAVAGPYWIDTTTANKGIGVQSLCRVLGIAPDEVMANLRGRSVMLTARMNLF
;
A
#
# COMPACT_ATOMS: atom_id res chain seq x y z
N MET A 1 28.99 8.16 -0.54
CA MET A 1 27.92 8.33 0.45
C MET A 1 27.53 6.96 0.97
N ALA A 2 27.16 6.84 2.23
CA ALA A 2 26.74 5.57 2.80
C ALA A 2 25.21 5.44 2.69
N ILE A 3 24.71 4.27 2.30
CA ILE A 3 23.28 3.97 2.27
C ILE A 3 22.75 3.93 3.71
N LYS A 4 21.63 4.62 3.96
CA LYS A 4 20.93 4.68 5.25
C LYS A 4 19.58 3.97 5.25
N MET A 5 18.97 3.79 4.08
CA MET A 5 17.69 3.12 3.96
C MET A 5 17.64 2.25 2.69
N ILE A 6 17.05 1.05 2.82
CA ILE A 6 16.79 0.14 1.70
C ILE A 6 15.28 -0.10 1.64
N CYS A 7 14.64 0.30 0.55
CA CYS A 7 13.22 0.07 0.30
C CYS A 7 13.04 -1.11 -0.67
N SER A 8 12.20 -2.06 -0.32
CA SER A 8 11.91 -3.21 -1.19
C SER A 8 10.42 -3.43 -1.38
N ASP A 9 10.04 -3.69 -2.63
CA ASP A 9 8.72 -4.26 -2.93
C ASP A 9 8.61 -5.65 -2.33
N ILE A 10 7.38 -6.08 -2.02
CA ILE A 10 7.13 -7.34 -1.31
C ILE A 10 6.59 -8.39 -2.26
N ASP A 11 5.39 -8.18 -2.80
CA ASP A 11 4.67 -9.19 -3.57
C ASP A 11 5.30 -9.36 -4.96
N GLY A 12 5.80 -10.58 -5.25
CA GLY A 12 6.56 -10.88 -6.46
C GLY A 12 8.05 -10.51 -6.39
N THR A 13 8.53 -9.94 -5.25
CA THR A 13 9.94 -9.60 -5.03
C THR A 13 10.49 -10.41 -3.85
N LEU A 14 10.20 -10.03 -2.61
CA LEU A 14 10.63 -10.77 -1.42
C LEU A 14 9.70 -11.94 -1.10
N LEU A 15 8.40 -11.77 -1.36
CA LEU A 15 7.39 -12.80 -1.20
C LEU A 15 6.98 -13.31 -2.59
N GLN A 16 7.43 -14.51 -2.94
CA GLN A 16 7.08 -15.15 -4.20
C GLN A 16 5.58 -15.44 -4.26
N TYR A 17 4.99 -15.37 -5.45
CA TYR A 17 3.58 -15.69 -5.68
C TYR A 17 3.22 -17.09 -5.13
N GLY A 18 2.10 -17.15 -4.40
CA GLY A 18 1.63 -18.38 -3.76
C GLY A 18 2.25 -18.68 -2.38
N ARG A 19 3.30 -17.97 -1.96
CA ARG A 19 3.87 -18.07 -0.63
C ARG A 19 3.12 -17.15 0.36
N LYS A 20 2.94 -17.63 1.60
CA LYS A 20 2.27 -16.89 2.68
C LYS A 20 3.23 -16.27 3.70
N LYS A 21 4.50 -16.69 3.66
CA LYS A 21 5.53 -16.27 4.63
C LYS A 21 6.83 -16.01 3.91
N LEU A 22 7.60 -15.07 4.46
CA LEU A 22 8.97 -14.81 4.07
C LEU A 22 9.90 -15.93 4.58
N GLU A 23 11.02 -16.12 3.92
CA GLU A 23 12.05 -17.05 4.35
C GLU A 23 12.87 -16.44 5.51
N GLY A 24 13.32 -17.29 6.44
CA GLY A 24 14.03 -16.85 7.64
C GLY A 24 15.30 -16.03 7.34
N GLU A 25 16.03 -16.38 6.28
CA GLU A 25 17.23 -15.68 5.84
C GLU A 25 16.99 -14.19 5.57
N ILE A 26 15.79 -13.81 5.09
CA ILE A 26 15.44 -12.40 4.88
C ILE A 26 15.45 -11.64 6.21
N PHE A 27 14.96 -12.24 7.27
CA PHE A 27 14.96 -11.62 8.60
C PHE A 27 16.38 -11.45 9.15
N ASP A 28 17.27 -12.43 8.95
CA ASP A 28 18.67 -12.34 9.36
C ASP A 28 19.40 -11.22 8.60
N GLN A 29 19.13 -11.07 7.30
CA GLN A 29 19.67 -9.99 6.49
C GLN A 29 19.17 -8.62 6.96
N ILE A 30 17.87 -8.47 7.31
CA ILE A 30 17.29 -7.21 7.82
C ILE A 30 17.94 -6.84 9.17
N ARG A 31 18.16 -7.80 10.07
CA ARG A 31 18.89 -7.55 11.33
C ARG A 31 20.32 -7.10 11.08
N ALA A 32 21.03 -7.76 10.18
CA ALA A 32 22.39 -7.38 9.82
C ALA A 32 22.50 -5.98 9.19
N LEU A 33 21.46 -5.52 8.47
CA LEU A 33 21.36 -4.13 7.99
C LEU A 33 21.14 -3.17 9.15
N HIS A 34 20.22 -3.50 10.05
CA HIS A 34 19.92 -2.69 11.24
C HIS A 34 21.13 -2.48 12.13
N ASP A 35 21.93 -3.54 12.38
CA ASP A 35 23.17 -3.49 13.15
C ASP A 35 24.25 -2.57 12.53
N ARG A 36 24.11 -2.28 11.23
CA ARG A 36 24.95 -1.33 10.49
C ARG A 36 24.35 0.07 10.40
N GLY A 37 23.24 0.33 11.08
CA GLY A 37 22.51 1.59 11.05
C GLY A 37 21.73 1.84 9.76
N ILE A 38 21.41 0.79 8.99
CA ILE A 38 20.64 0.87 7.75
C ILE A 38 19.19 0.44 8.03
N LEU A 39 18.24 1.34 7.81
CA LEU A 39 16.80 1.04 7.93
C LEU A 39 16.33 0.17 6.76
N PHE A 40 15.51 -0.82 7.05
CA PHE A 40 14.79 -1.57 6.02
C PHE A 40 13.36 -1.05 5.90
N CYS A 41 12.89 -0.84 4.66
CA CYS A 41 11.55 -0.36 4.37
C CYS A 41 10.82 -1.34 3.45
N PRO A 42 9.97 -2.25 3.98
CA PRO A 42 9.02 -2.98 3.17
C PRO A 42 7.98 -2.02 2.58
N ALA A 43 7.85 -2.01 1.24
CA ALA A 43 6.99 -1.11 0.50
C ALA A 43 5.90 -1.88 -0.25
N SER A 44 4.64 -1.75 0.16
CA SER A 44 3.54 -2.56 -0.35
C SER A 44 2.22 -1.79 -0.46
N GLY A 45 1.29 -2.31 -1.26
CA GLY A 45 -0.11 -1.89 -1.26
C GLY A 45 -0.93 -2.43 -0.07
N ARG A 46 -0.30 -3.21 0.81
CA ARG A 46 -0.94 -3.79 1.99
C ARG A 46 -1.17 -2.77 3.08
N GLN A 47 -2.19 -3.00 3.92
CA GLN A 47 -2.41 -2.28 5.17
C GLN A 47 -1.27 -2.56 6.16
N TYR A 48 -0.98 -1.58 7.04
CA TYR A 48 0.09 -1.70 8.04
C TYR A 48 0.00 -2.96 8.91
N THR A 49 -1.18 -3.26 9.44
CA THR A 49 -1.40 -4.47 10.28
C THR A 49 -0.96 -5.74 9.58
N SER A 50 -1.38 -5.93 8.33
CA SER A 50 -1.01 -7.09 7.51
C SER A 50 0.48 -7.11 7.17
N LEU A 51 1.04 -5.95 6.81
CA LEU A 51 2.47 -5.87 6.45
C LEU A 51 3.37 -6.08 7.67
N ARG A 52 3.03 -5.46 8.81
CA ARG A 52 3.76 -5.65 10.08
C ARG A 52 3.74 -7.10 10.55
N LEU A 53 2.62 -7.80 10.38
CA LEU A 53 2.51 -9.23 10.74
C LEU A 53 3.46 -10.09 9.89
N LEU A 54 3.62 -9.77 8.60
CA LEU A 54 4.55 -10.47 7.71
C LEU A 54 6.02 -10.30 8.14
N PHE A 55 6.37 -9.13 8.71
CA PHE A 55 7.70 -8.79 9.21
C PHE A 55 7.80 -8.85 10.74
N ALA A 56 6.87 -9.54 11.43
CA ALA A 56 6.83 -9.59 12.89
C ALA A 56 8.17 -9.91 13.59
N PRO A 57 9.03 -10.84 13.07
CA PRO A 57 10.32 -11.13 13.70
C PRO A 57 11.33 -9.99 13.68
N VAL A 58 11.16 -8.98 12.82
CA VAL A 58 12.09 -7.86 12.60
C VAL A 58 11.38 -6.51 12.48
N ALA A 59 10.16 -6.42 13.00
CA ALA A 59 9.35 -5.20 12.88
C ALA A 59 10.01 -3.97 13.52
N ASP A 60 10.79 -4.18 14.56
CA ASP A 60 11.62 -3.19 15.25
C ASP A 60 12.79 -2.65 14.40
N CYS A 61 13.21 -3.39 13.37
CA CYS A 61 14.26 -2.99 12.43
C CYS A 61 13.72 -2.27 11.18
N CYS A 62 12.39 -2.12 11.07
CA CYS A 62 11.73 -1.68 9.86
C CYS A 62 11.04 -0.31 10.00
N VAL A 63 10.97 0.40 8.88
CA VAL A 63 10.00 1.48 8.64
C VAL A 63 9.07 1.04 7.52
N PHE A 64 7.76 1.15 7.69
CA PHE A 64 6.79 0.54 6.81
C PHE A 64 6.18 1.55 5.85
N LEU A 65 6.22 1.27 4.55
CA LEU A 65 5.51 2.00 3.52
C LEU A 65 4.29 1.17 3.09
N CYS A 66 3.11 1.62 3.48
CA CYS A 66 1.83 0.94 3.34
C CYS A 66 0.92 1.64 2.35
N GLU A 67 -0.15 0.96 1.92
CA GLU A 67 -1.18 1.50 1.03
C GLU A 67 -0.59 2.20 -0.21
N ASN A 68 0.41 1.54 -0.86
CA ASN A 68 1.14 2.09 -2.01
C ASN A 68 1.83 3.45 -1.75
N GLY A 69 2.19 3.76 -0.51
CA GLY A 69 2.80 5.03 -0.11
C GLY A 69 1.81 6.02 0.48
N GLY A 70 0.56 5.62 0.65
CA GLY A 70 -0.47 6.43 1.30
C GLY A 70 -0.22 6.65 2.79
N VAL A 71 0.38 5.67 3.47
CA VAL A 71 0.65 5.72 4.92
C VAL A 71 2.02 5.16 5.25
N LEU A 72 2.71 5.80 6.19
CA LEU A 72 4.06 5.45 6.61
C LEU A 72 4.11 5.25 8.12
N PHE A 73 4.66 4.11 8.54
CA PHE A 73 4.73 3.73 9.95
C PHE A 73 6.16 3.47 10.40
N LYS A 74 6.47 3.87 11.63
CA LYS A 74 7.66 3.48 12.37
C LYS A 74 7.31 3.30 13.85
N ASP A 75 7.86 2.28 14.48
CA ASP A 75 7.65 2.00 15.91
C ASP A 75 6.15 2.04 16.32
N GLU A 76 5.29 1.41 15.48
CA GLU A 76 3.83 1.35 15.62
C GLU A 76 3.08 2.69 15.46
N HIS A 77 3.79 3.78 15.18
CA HIS A 77 3.20 5.11 15.00
C HIS A 77 3.14 5.47 13.50
N CYS A 78 2.05 6.08 13.09
CA CYS A 78 1.98 6.74 11.79
C CYS A 78 2.88 7.98 11.83
N ILE A 79 3.89 8.02 10.96
CA ILE A 79 4.87 9.11 10.89
C ILE A 79 4.61 10.07 9.72
N ALA A 80 3.85 9.64 8.73
CA ALA A 80 3.38 10.49 7.63
C ALA A 80 2.23 9.83 6.88
N GLU A 81 1.42 10.66 6.23
CA GLU A 81 0.34 10.28 5.32
C GLU A 81 0.41 11.08 4.02
N ASN A 82 -0.07 10.46 2.94
CA ASN A 82 -0.28 11.09 1.65
C ASN A 82 -1.75 10.86 1.24
N PRO A 83 -2.70 11.57 1.83
CA PRO A 83 -4.12 11.33 1.65
C PRO A 83 -4.60 11.76 0.26
N MET A 84 -5.71 11.17 -0.17
CA MET A 84 -6.48 11.64 -1.32
C MET A 84 -7.38 12.81 -0.88
N PRO A 85 -7.67 13.77 -1.78
CA PRO A 85 -8.75 14.72 -1.53
C PRO A 85 -10.06 13.94 -1.24
N ARG A 86 -10.70 14.25 -0.12
CA ARG A 86 -11.90 13.52 0.34
C ARG A 86 -12.98 13.41 -0.75
N ALA A 87 -13.36 14.53 -1.36
CA ALA A 87 -14.39 14.54 -2.40
C ALA A 87 -14.02 13.66 -3.60
N LEU A 88 -12.73 13.59 -3.96
CA LEU A 88 -12.26 12.71 -5.03
C LEU A 88 -12.37 11.23 -4.62
N ALA A 89 -12.01 10.89 -3.39
CA ALA A 89 -12.10 9.52 -2.88
C ALA A 89 -13.55 9.03 -2.83
N GLU A 90 -14.48 9.88 -2.38
CA GLU A 90 -15.91 9.59 -2.36
C GLU A 90 -16.49 9.44 -3.78
N GLU A 91 -16.12 10.33 -4.70
CA GLU A 91 -16.53 10.25 -6.11
C GLU A 91 -16.06 8.93 -6.75
N ILE A 92 -14.79 8.55 -6.53
CA ILE A 92 -14.22 7.29 -7.02
C ILE A 92 -14.97 6.10 -6.41
N ALA A 93 -15.23 6.11 -5.11
CA ALA A 93 -15.93 5.02 -4.44
C ALA A 93 -17.32 4.78 -5.03
N HIS A 94 -18.10 5.85 -5.23
CA HIS A 94 -19.42 5.76 -5.86
C HIS A 94 -19.33 5.28 -7.32
N ASP A 95 -18.40 5.83 -8.11
CA ASP A 95 -18.23 5.45 -9.52
C ASP A 95 -17.81 3.97 -9.69
N LEU A 96 -16.87 3.50 -8.88
CA LEU A 96 -16.45 2.09 -8.89
C LEU A 96 -17.60 1.17 -8.48
N TRP A 97 -18.41 1.60 -7.53
CA TRP A 97 -19.60 0.87 -7.11
C TRP A 97 -20.63 0.79 -8.23
N ASP A 98 -21.05 1.94 -8.75
CA ASP A 98 -22.16 2.04 -9.72
C ASP A 98 -21.81 1.33 -11.04
N ARG A 99 -20.54 1.36 -11.45
CA ARG A 99 -20.06 0.80 -12.71
C ARG A 99 -19.51 -0.62 -12.62
N SER A 100 -19.59 -1.26 -11.47
CA SER A 100 -19.19 -2.65 -11.31
C SER A 100 -20.28 -3.67 -11.64
N ASP A 101 -21.41 -3.22 -12.17
CA ASP A 101 -22.53 -4.07 -12.56
C ASP A 101 -23.03 -4.98 -11.40
N GLY A 102 -22.89 -4.51 -10.15
CA GLY A 102 -23.23 -5.27 -8.95
C GLY A 102 -22.23 -6.37 -8.57
N GLN A 103 -21.09 -6.46 -9.29
CA GLN A 103 -20.02 -7.47 -9.07
C GLN A 103 -18.85 -6.93 -8.26
N GLY A 104 -18.79 -5.64 -8.01
CA GLY A 104 -17.72 -4.99 -7.30
C GLY A 104 -18.06 -4.72 -5.84
N GLU A 105 -17.08 -4.89 -4.98
CA GLU A 105 -17.14 -4.51 -3.58
C GLU A 105 -16.08 -3.46 -3.30
N VAL A 106 -16.52 -2.28 -2.87
CA VAL A 106 -15.65 -1.12 -2.68
C VAL A 106 -15.13 -1.10 -1.25
N MET A 107 -13.83 -0.87 -1.13
CA MET A 107 -13.11 -0.70 0.12
C MET A 107 -12.35 0.62 0.09
N LEU A 108 -12.50 1.42 1.12
CA LEU A 108 -11.71 2.63 1.33
C LEU A 108 -10.68 2.37 2.43
N SER A 109 -9.44 2.76 2.21
CA SER A 109 -8.36 2.62 3.18
C SER A 109 -8.08 3.95 3.86
N GLY A 110 -8.15 3.95 5.18
CA GLY A 110 -7.66 5.02 6.04
C GLY A 110 -6.23 4.77 6.51
N GLN A 111 -5.84 5.39 7.62
CA GLN A 111 -4.50 5.27 8.18
C GLN A 111 -4.13 3.81 8.51
N ASN A 112 -5.00 3.11 9.22
CA ASN A 112 -4.79 1.70 9.56
C ASN A 112 -6.13 0.96 9.74
N CYS A 113 -7.11 1.31 8.94
CA CYS A 113 -8.44 0.70 8.90
C CYS A 113 -8.94 0.62 7.45
N ALA A 114 -9.52 -0.50 7.10
CA ALA A 114 -10.27 -0.67 5.86
C ALA A 114 -11.76 -0.42 6.15
N TYR A 115 -12.41 0.41 5.34
CA TYR A 115 -13.83 0.70 5.46
C TYR A 115 -14.57 -0.02 4.33
N LEU A 116 -15.44 -0.94 4.71
CA LEU A 116 -16.22 -1.77 3.80
C LEU A 116 -17.65 -1.25 3.74
N MET A 117 -18.18 -1.08 2.55
CA MET A 117 -19.59 -0.72 2.36
C MET A 117 -20.48 -1.89 2.75
N GLU A 118 -21.58 -1.65 3.48
CA GLU A 118 -22.52 -2.70 3.94
C GLU A 118 -23.01 -3.62 2.81
N ARG A 119 -23.14 -3.10 1.59
CA ARG A 119 -23.55 -3.85 0.41
C ARG A 119 -22.47 -4.78 -0.15
N GLY A 120 -21.22 -4.65 0.32
CA GLY A 120 -20.04 -5.30 -0.22
C GLY A 120 -19.29 -6.14 0.79
N LEU A 121 -19.99 -7.04 1.50
CA LEU A 121 -19.38 -7.86 2.55
C LEU A 121 -18.94 -9.25 2.07
N GLY A 122 -19.07 -9.58 0.80
CA GLY A 122 -18.61 -10.87 0.25
C GLY A 122 -17.08 -11.03 0.28
N MET A 123 -16.31 -9.92 0.36
CA MET A 123 -14.86 -9.97 0.55
C MET A 123 -14.42 -10.09 2.03
N LEU A 124 -15.36 -10.11 2.99
CA LEU A 124 -15.06 -10.01 4.41
C LEU A 124 -14.10 -11.11 4.91
N ASP A 125 -14.36 -12.36 4.52
CA ASP A 125 -13.49 -13.49 4.88
C ASP A 125 -12.06 -13.28 4.39
N ARG A 126 -11.89 -12.69 3.21
CA ARG A 126 -10.58 -12.37 2.65
C ARG A 126 -9.87 -11.26 3.43
N ILE A 127 -10.58 -10.22 3.82
CA ILE A 127 -10.04 -9.11 4.62
C ILE A 127 -9.58 -9.62 6.00
N GLN A 128 -10.37 -10.48 6.63
CA GLN A 128 -10.02 -11.14 7.89
C GLN A 128 -8.81 -12.08 7.71
N PHE A 129 -8.79 -12.88 6.64
CA PHE A 129 -7.70 -13.80 6.37
C PHE A 129 -6.34 -13.13 6.19
N ILE A 130 -6.29 -11.96 5.56
CA ILE A 130 -5.04 -11.19 5.37
C ILE A 130 -4.66 -10.36 6.60
N GLY A 131 -5.49 -10.35 7.67
CA GLY A 131 -5.20 -9.69 8.93
C GLY A 131 -5.38 -8.16 8.91
N ASN A 132 -6.23 -7.64 8.04
CA ASN A 132 -6.55 -6.21 8.01
C ASN A 132 -7.51 -5.86 9.16
N ARG A 133 -7.32 -4.67 9.74
CA ARG A 133 -8.37 -4.02 10.53
C ARG A 133 -9.43 -3.47 9.59
N TYR A 134 -10.69 -3.59 9.97
CA TYR A 134 -11.79 -3.09 9.16
C TYR A 134 -12.94 -2.55 10.01
N LYS A 135 -13.77 -1.72 9.38
CA LYS A 135 -15.09 -1.28 9.85
C LYS A 135 -16.07 -1.38 8.70
N VAL A 136 -17.33 -1.65 9.02
CA VAL A 136 -18.43 -1.59 8.05
C VAL A 136 -19.08 -0.23 8.17
N ILE A 137 -19.40 0.40 7.03
CA ILE A 137 -20.02 1.71 6.91
C ILE A 137 -21.15 1.66 5.88
N SER A 138 -22.13 2.52 6.02
CA SER A 138 -23.22 2.67 5.05
C SER A 138 -22.84 3.63 3.92
N ASP A 139 -22.03 4.65 4.23
CA ASP A 139 -21.62 5.70 3.30
C ASP A 139 -20.18 6.17 3.56
N PRO A 140 -19.38 6.50 2.52
CA PRO A 140 -18.00 6.99 2.68
C PRO A 140 -17.86 8.23 3.59
N SER A 141 -18.89 9.07 3.70
CA SER A 141 -18.89 10.26 4.58
C SER A 141 -18.77 9.93 6.07
N GLU A 142 -19.08 8.68 6.47
CA GLU A 142 -18.93 8.22 7.85
C GLU A 142 -17.47 7.98 8.28
N ILE A 143 -16.52 7.97 7.34
CA ILE A 143 -15.10 7.72 7.64
C ILE A 143 -14.52 8.90 8.43
N PRO A 144 -14.05 8.70 9.67
CA PRO A 144 -13.63 9.80 10.55
C PRO A 144 -12.18 10.26 10.32
N GLU A 145 -11.47 9.65 9.39
CA GLU A 145 -10.04 9.89 9.12
C GLU A 145 -9.80 10.18 7.63
N GLU A 146 -8.58 10.52 7.27
CA GLU A 146 -8.17 10.73 5.88
C GLU A 146 -8.22 9.42 5.08
N ILE A 147 -8.65 9.50 3.83
CA ILE A 147 -8.69 8.36 2.91
C ILE A 147 -7.40 8.38 2.07
N VAL A 148 -6.69 7.28 2.03
CA VAL A 148 -5.41 7.16 1.31
C VAL A 148 -5.50 6.31 0.04
N LYS A 149 -6.52 5.45 -0.05
CA LYS A 149 -6.74 4.58 -1.22
C LYS A 149 -8.20 4.17 -1.31
N VAL A 150 -8.71 4.01 -2.54
CA VAL A 150 -9.99 3.38 -2.84
C VAL A 150 -9.72 2.16 -3.70
N SER A 151 -10.25 1.01 -3.29
CA SER A 151 -10.08 -0.27 -3.98
C SER A 151 -11.42 -0.86 -4.35
N VAL A 152 -11.49 -1.58 -5.47
CA VAL A 152 -12.63 -2.44 -5.78
C VAL A 152 -12.17 -3.89 -5.93
N TYR A 153 -12.87 -4.78 -5.24
CA TYR A 153 -12.75 -6.22 -5.39
C TYR A 153 -13.81 -6.72 -6.37
N LEU A 154 -13.41 -7.47 -7.37
CA LEU A 154 -14.24 -7.92 -8.47
C LEU A 154 -14.28 -9.46 -8.48
N HIS A 155 -15.39 -10.05 -8.09
CA HIS A 155 -15.55 -11.50 -7.93
C HIS A 155 -15.27 -12.31 -9.20
N GLU A 156 -15.57 -11.72 -10.37
CA GLU A 156 -15.34 -12.36 -11.68
C GLU A 156 -13.96 -12.06 -12.29
N GLY A 157 -13.09 -11.34 -11.55
CA GLY A 157 -11.80 -10.88 -12.05
C GLY A 157 -11.83 -9.48 -12.64
N VAL A 158 -10.63 -8.91 -12.85
CA VAL A 158 -10.47 -7.51 -13.27
C VAL A 158 -10.58 -7.29 -14.78
N GLU A 159 -10.50 -8.34 -15.59
CA GLU A 159 -10.34 -8.26 -17.05
C GLU A 159 -11.48 -7.47 -17.72
N LYS A 160 -12.72 -7.69 -17.25
CA LYS A 160 -13.91 -6.99 -17.78
C LYS A 160 -13.96 -5.50 -17.44
N TYR A 161 -13.24 -5.10 -16.40
CA TYR A 161 -13.38 -3.78 -15.76
C TYR A 161 -12.15 -2.90 -15.93
N THR A 162 -11.02 -3.48 -16.33
CA THR A 162 -9.75 -2.74 -16.49
C THR A 162 -9.88 -1.57 -17.46
N ASP A 163 -10.45 -1.80 -18.65
CA ASP A 163 -10.64 -0.75 -19.67
C ASP A 163 -11.71 0.27 -19.27
N ARG A 164 -12.59 -0.08 -18.32
CA ARG A 164 -13.66 0.79 -17.80
C ARG A 164 -13.13 1.74 -16.71
N PHE A 165 -12.30 1.23 -15.79
CA PHE A 165 -11.87 1.98 -14.61
C PHE A 165 -10.50 2.63 -14.77
N VAL A 166 -9.50 1.92 -15.29
CA VAL A 166 -8.11 2.38 -15.31
C VAL A 166 -7.94 3.68 -16.12
N PRO A 167 -8.44 3.82 -17.37
CA PRO A 167 -8.33 5.09 -18.09
C PRO A 167 -9.13 6.22 -17.45
N ARG A 168 -10.29 5.89 -16.86
CA ARG A 168 -11.19 6.88 -16.26
C ARG A 168 -10.55 7.58 -15.06
N TRP A 169 -9.82 6.84 -14.23
CA TRP A 169 -9.22 7.35 -13.00
C TRP A 169 -7.69 7.39 -13.09
N GLN A 170 -7.15 7.54 -14.30
CA GLN A 170 -5.70 7.62 -14.52
C GLN A 170 -5.04 8.75 -13.73
N GLN A 171 -5.70 9.90 -13.56
CA GLN A 171 -5.21 11.04 -12.78
C GLN A 171 -5.05 10.72 -11.28
N ALA A 172 -5.72 9.67 -10.80
CA ALA A 172 -5.60 9.14 -9.44
C ALA A 172 -4.86 7.79 -9.41
N ASN A 173 -3.95 7.54 -10.34
CA ASN A 173 -3.13 6.33 -10.46
C ASN A 173 -3.94 5.02 -10.34
N CYS A 174 -5.14 4.98 -10.94
CA CYS A 174 -5.94 3.77 -10.97
C CYS A 174 -5.18 2.67 -11.72
N ALA A 175 -5.03 1.50 -11.11
CA ALA A 175 -4.26 0.40 -11.67
C ALA A 175 -4.75 -0.96 -11.17
N VAL A 176 -4.53 -2.00 -11.97
CA VAL A 176 -4.73 -3.39 -11.57
C VAL A 176 -3.70 -3.74 -10.49
N ALA A 177 -4.19 -4.14 -9.31
CA ALA A 177 -3.39 -4.51 -8.14
C ALA A 177 -3.33 -6.04 -7.92
N GLY A 178 -4.03 -6.80 -8.71
CA GLY A 178 -4.07 -8.25 -8.68
C GLY A 178 -5.21 -8.82 -9.52
N PRO A 179 -5.42 -10.13 -9.56
CA PRO A 179 -6.40 -10.75 -10.45
C PRO A 179 -7.85 -10.36 -10.14
N TYR A 180 -8.11 -9.83 -8.94
CA TYR A 180 -9.45 -9.44 -8.47
C TYR A 180 -9.50 -8.00 -7.95
N TRP A 181 -8.38 -7.24 -7.97
CA TRP A 181 -8.29 -5.94 -7.36
C TRP A 181 -7.90 -4.85 -8.34
N ILE A 182 -8.60 -3.74 -8.28
CA ILE A 182 -8.18 -2.47 -8.88
C ILE A 182 -8.05 -1.47 -7.73
N ASP A 183 -6.88 -0.85 -7.62
CA ASP A 183 -6.55 0.18 -6.63
C ASP A 183 -6.52 1.55 -7.28
N THR A 184 -7.01 2.55 -6.57
CA THR A 184 -6.96 3.96 -6.97
C THR A 184 -6.45 4.79 -5.82
N THR A 185 -5.35 5.53 -6.02
CA THR A 185 -4.73 6.36 -4.99
C THR A 185 -3.94 7.50 -5.63
N THR A 186 -3.93 8.68 -5.01
CA THR A 186 -3.08 9.80 -5.46
C THR A 186 -1.62 9.65 -5.03
N ALA A 187 -1.34 8.73 -4.09
CA ALA A 187 0.01 8.36 -3.69
C ALA A 187 0.63 7.33 -4.64
N ASN A 188 1.92 7.12 -4.52
CA ASN A 188 2.66 6.00 -5.06
C ASN A 188 3.88 5.71 -4.19
N LYS A 189 4.54 4.57 -4.40
CA LYS A 189 5.71 4.19 -3.59
C LYS A 189 6.84 5.22 -3.65
N GLY A 190 7.00 5.93 -4.77
CA GLY A 190 8.00 7.00 -4.91
C GLY A 190 7.68 8.20 -4.00
N ILE A 191 6.43 8.67 -4.00
CA ILE A 191 5.95 9.71 -3.07
C ILE A 191 6.14 9.26 -1.62
N GLY A 192 5.79 8.00 -1.30
CA GLY A 192 5.99 7.44 0.03
C GLY A 192 7.47 7.45 0.47
N VAL A 193 8.40 7.05 -0.41
CA VAL A 193 9.84 7.10 -0.12
C VAL A 193 10.32 8.53 0.08
N GLN A 194 9.87 9.49 -0.74
CA GLN A 194 10.19 10.91 -0.56
C GLN A 194 9.69 11.45 0.78
N SER A 195 8.47 11.06 1.19
CA SER A 195 7.92 11.43 2.49
C SER A 195 8.74 10.82 3.64
N LEU A 196 9.18 9.55 3.53
CA LEU A 196 10.10 8.93 4.48
C LEU A 196 11.43 9.68 4.58
N CYS A 197 12.05 10.01 3.45
CA CYS A 197 13.29 10.79 3.40
C CYS A 197 13.14 12.09 4.18
N ARG A 198 12.05 12.81 3.96
CA ARG A 198 11.76 14.10 4.63
C ARG A 198 11.61 13.94 6.14
N VAL A 199 10.80 12.97 6.58
CA VAL A 199 10.49 12.78 8.01
C VAL A 199 11.67 12.22 8.79
N LEU A 200 12.47 11.33 8.16
CA LEU A 200 13.61 10.67 8.80
C LEU A 200 14.93 11.46 8.64
N GLY A 201 14.94 12.57 7.89
CA GLY A 201 16.15 13.35 7.63
C GLY A 201 17.20 12.58 6.80
N ILE A 202 16.76 11.67 5.91
CA ILE A 202 17.61 10.87 5.03
C ILE A 202 17.62 11.52 3.64
N ALA A 203 18.81 11.76 3.10
CA ALA A 203 18.91 12.30 1.76
C ALA A 203 18.53 11.26 0.69
N PRO A 204 17.90 11.64 -0.44
CA PRO A 204 17.49 10.68 -1.46
C PRO A 204 18.62 9.81 -2.02
N ASP A 205 19.84 10.31 -2.08
CA ASP A 205 21.05 9.60 -2.52
C ASP A 205 21.64 8.65 -1.46
N GLU A 206 21.08 8.65 -0.24
CA GLU A 206 21.34 7.68 0.81
C GLU A 206 20.32 6.52 0.83
N VAL A 207 19.41 6.47 -0.17
CA VAL A 207 18.36 5.45 -0.28
C VAL A 207 18.58 4.55 -1.48
N MET A 208 18.54 3.25 -1.24
CA MET A 208 18.42 2.24 -2.29
C MET A 208 16.97 1.74 -2.35
N ALA A 209 16.37 1.75 -3.53
CA ALA A 209 15.01 1.27 -3.71
C ALA A 209 14.92 0.18 -4.78
N ASN A 210 14.31 -0.95 -4.44
CA ASN A 210 13.92 -2.02 -5.36
C ASN A 210 12.39 -2.08 -5.41
N LEU A 211 11.80 -1.25 -6.26
CA LEU A 211 10.37 -1.13 -6.44
C LEU A 211 9.97 -1.65 -7.82
N ARG A 212 9.00 -2.55 -7.92
CA ARG A 212 8.58 -3.23 -9.16
C ARG A 212 9.70 -4.05 -9.82
N GLY A 213 10.52 -4.75 -9.05
CA GLY A 213 11.58 -5.63 -9.58
C GLY A 213 12.76 -4.91 -10.26
N ARG A 214 12.90 -3.61 -10.06
CA ARG A 214 14.05 -2.81 -10.50
C ARG A 214 14.75 -2.18 -9.31
N SER A 215 16.02 -2.54 -9.10
CA SER A 215 16.86 -1.88 -8.11
C SER A 215 17.35 -0.55 -8.66
N VAL A 216 17.09 0.53 -7.96
CA VAL A 216 17.54 1.88 -8.36
C VAL A 216 18.04 2.62 -7.13
N MET A 217 19.19 3.26 -7.24
CA MET A 217 19.57 4.33 -6.30
C MET A 217 18.72 5.56 -6.61
N LEU A 218 18.06 6.12 -5.60
CA LEU A 218 17.33 7.37 -5.74
C LEU A 218 18.34 8.50 -5.87
N THR A 219 18.70 8.85 -7.10
CA THR A 219 19.39 10.11 -7.34
C THR A 219 18.35 11.23 -7.50
N ALA A 220 18.73 12.48 -7.17
CA ALA A 220 17.85 13.65 -7.13
C ALA A 220 17.08 13.98 -8.44
N ARG A 221 17.13 13.12 -9.45
CA ARG A 221 16.48 13.28 -10.76
C ARG A 221 15.48 12.20 -11.13
N MET A 222 15.07 11.33 -10.22
CA MET A 222 14.10 10.29 -10.59
C MET A 222 12.67 10.76 -10.39
N ASN A 223 12.01 11.11 -11.50
CA ASN A 223 10.57 10.98 -11.64
C ASN A 223 10.29 9.46 -11.68
N LEU A 224 9.90 8.89 -10.55
CA LEU A 224 9.42 7.51 -10.46
C LEU A 224 7.97 7.49 -10.95
N PHE A 225 7.79 7.18 -12.22
CA PHE A 225 6.49 6.84 -12.81
C PHE A 225 6.04 5.44 -12.41
#